data_cb1737ccb0d9822ff3976977120b72d2
#
_entry.id   cb1737ccb0d9822ff3976977120b72d2
#
_cell.length_a   1.000
_cell.length_b   1.000
_cell.length_c   1.000
_cell.angle_alpha   90.00
_cell.angle_beta   90.00
_cell.angle_gamma   90.00
#
_symmetry.space_group_name_H-M   'P 1'
#
loop_
_entity.id
_entity.type
_entity.pdbx_description
1 polymer ?
#
loop_
_entity_poly.entity_id
_entity_poly.type
_entity_poly.pdbx_seq_one_letter_code
_entity_poly.pdbx_strand_id
1 'polypeptide(L)'
;RRQRQMCIRDSTRIVQKGRISFGDAAPVEESMKRLEIGGSLSSTELLRISRLLVNAARVKAYGRHDTQEDACDCLDEYFNLLEPLTPLSNEIDRCIIGEDEYSDDASSTLKQIRRSINNINDKVHATLTTLVNGSLRTYLQDAIITMRGDRYCVPVKAEYRGQVQGLIHDQSSTGSTLFIEPMAIVKLNNDLKELYAKEQEEIQVILANLSEEAAQYIE
;
A
#
# COMPACT_ATOMS: atom_id res chain seq x y z
N ARG A 1 -4.85 -51.04 18.62
CA ARG A 1 -3.75 -50.50 19.45
C ARG A 1 -3.04 -49.32 18.80
N ARG A 2 -2.73 -49.35 17.48
CA ARG A 2 -2.09 -48.19 16.77
C ARG A 2 -2.90 -46.90 16.83
N GLN A 3 -4.22 -46.96 16.62
CA GLN A 3 -5.10 -45.78 16.64
C GLN A 3 -5.20 -45.09 18.03
N ARG A 4 -5.22 -45.87 19.14
CA ARG A 4 -5.22 -45.30 20.50
C ARG A 4 -3.91 -44.61 20.87
N GLN A 5 -2.76 -45.09 20.39
CA GLN A 5 -1.48 -44.45 20.63
C GLN A 5 -1.33 -43.13 19.87
N MET A 6 -1.90 -43.05 18.65
CA MET A 6 -1.93 -41.80 17.89
C MET A 6 -2.70 -40.68 18.63
N CYS A 7 -3.93 -40.96 19.10
CA CYS A 7 -4.74 -39.96 19.83
C CYS A 7 -4.10 -39.48 21.15
N ILE A 8 -3.29 -40.29 21.82
CA ILE A 8 -2.63 -39.91 23.08
C ILE A 8 -1.47 -38.92 22.80
N ARG A 9 -0.70 -39.15 21.74
CA ARG A 9 0.44 -38.28 21.37
C ARG A 9 -0.02 -36.92 20.88
N ASP A 10 -1.04 -36.84 20.04
CA ASP A 10 -1.66 -35.61 19.59
C ASP A 10 -2.18 -34.77 20.78
N SER A 11 -2.80 -35.44 21.75
CA SER A 11 -3.28 -34.80 22.98
C SER A 11 -2.12 -34.28 23.84
N THR A 12 -0.97 -34.99 23.88
CA THR A 12 0.21 -34.56 24.64
C THR A 12 0.79 -33.26 24.06
N ARG A 13 0.89 -33.15 22.73
CA ARG A 13 1.37 -31.91 22.06
C ARG A 13 0.47 -30.70 22.38
N ILE A 14 -0.86 -30.88 22.37
CA ILE A 14 -1.81 -29.82 22.74
C ILE A 14 -1.67 -29.43 24.21
N VAL A 15 -1.40 -30.38 25.09
CA VAL A 15 -1.21 -30.12 26.52
C VAL A 15 0.10 -29.37 26.77
N GLN A 16 1.17 -29.72 26.07
CA GLN A 16 2.49 -29.11 26.25
C GLN A 16 2.61 -27.73 25.58
N LYS A 17 2.14 -27.58 24.34
CA LYS A 17 2.31 -26.39 23.50
C LYS A 17 1.04 -25.53 23.34
N GLY A 18 -0.07 -25.97 23.92
CA GLY A 18 -1.36 -25.33 23.78
C GLY A 18 -2.03 -25.62 22.42
N ARG A 19 -3.16 -24.97 22.16
CA ARG A 19 -3.91 -25.13 20.92
C ARG A 19 -3.24 -24.35 19.78
N ILE A 20 -3.09 -24.98 18.64
CA ILE A 20 -2.70 -24.33 17.42
C ILE A 20 -3.87 -23.50 16.85
N SER A 21 -3.59 -22.29 16.40
CA SER A 21 -4.54 -21.49 15.64
C SER A 21 -4.03 -21.37 14.21
N PHE A 22 -4.87 -21.69 13.23
CA PHE A 22 -4.54 -21.54 11.80
C PHE A 22 -4.78 -20.10 11.31
N GLY A 23 -5.30 -19.19 12.16
CA GLY A 23 -5.63 -17.82 11.81
C GLY A 23 -6.72 -17.75 10.74
N ASP A 24 -6.92 -16.54 10.19
CA ASP A 24 -7.81 -16.32 9.04
C ASP A 24 -7.03 -16.61 7.76
N ALA A 25 -7.02 -17.88 7.33
CA ALA A 25 -6.48 -18.27 6.04
C ALA A 25 -7.52 -17.93 4.96
N ALA A 26 -7.39 -16.75 4.33
CA ALA A 26 -8.21 -16.43 3.18
C ALA A 26 -7.82 -17.31 1.99
N PRO A 27 -8.78 -17.71 1.13
CA PRO A 27 -8.49 -18.51 -0.06
C PRO A 27 -7.58 -17.71 -1.02
N VAL A 28 -6.57 -18.37 -1.55
CA VAL A 28 -5.58 -17.80 -2.50
C VAL A 28 -5.56 -18.48 -3.86
N GLU A 29 -6.45 -19.45 -4.08
CA GLU A 29 -6.47 -20.30 -5.28
C GLU A 29 -6.66 -19.47 -6.57
N GLU A 30 -7.49 -18.43 -6.53
CA GLU A 30 -7.70 -17.56 -7.69
C GLU A 30 -6.46 -16.71 -7.99
N SER A 31 -5.77 -16.23 -6.95
CA SER A 31 -4.52 -15.50 -7.07
C SER A 31 -3.42 -16.39 -7.64
N MET A 32 -3.32 -17.64 -7.20
CA MET A 32 -2.37 -18.63 -7.74
C MET A 32 -2.62 -18.91 -9.22
N LYS A 33 -3.87 -19.15 -9.62
CA LYS A 33 -4.22 -19.33 -11.05
C LYS A 33 -3.87 -18.11 -11.90
N ARG A 34 -3.98 -16.91 -11.34
CA ARG A 34 -3.60 -15.68 -12.06
C ARG A 34 -2.10 -15.59 -12.22
N LEU A 35 -1.32 -15.96 -11.21
CA LEU A 35 0.14 -16.02 -11.29
C LEU A 35 0.62 -17.06 -12.31
N GLU A 36 -0.01 -18.25 -12.37
CA GLU A 36 0.31 -19.31 -13.36
C GLU A 36 0.24 -18.83 -14.80
N ILE A 37 -0.66 -17.90 -15.11
CA ILE A 37 -0.80 -17.30 -16.44
C ILE A 37 0.00 -16.00 -16.60
N GLY A 38 0.88 -15.68 -15.65
CA GLY A 38 1.72 -14.48 -15.69
C GLY A 38 0.99 -13.17 -15.37
N GLY A 39 -0.15 -13.24 -14.67
CA GLY A 39 -0.91 -12.07 -14.25
C GLY A 39 -0.32 -11.43 -12.99
N SER A 40 -0.42 -10.10 -12.89
CA SER A 40 -0.06 -9.34 -11.69
C SER A 40 -1.19 -9.37 -10.66
N LEU A 41 -0.83 -9.41 -9.38
CA LEU A 41 -1.75 -9.39 -8.24
C LEU A 41 -1.87 -7.98 -7.67
N SER A 42 -3.00 -7.71 -7.03
CA SER A 42 -3.23 -6.49 -6.25
C SER A 42 -2.51 -6.56 -4.90
N SER A 43 -2.36 -5.40 -4.23
CA SER A 43 -1.85 -5.31 -2.86
C SER A 43 -2.60 -6.22 -1.89
N THR A 44 -3.92 -6.24 -1.95
CA THR A 44 -4.78 -7.08 -1.11
C THR A 44 -4.52 -8.57 -1.32
N GLU A 45 -4.32 -9.02 -2.57
CA GLU A 45 -4.03 -10.42 -2.89
C GLU A 45 -2.65 -10.83 -2.39
N LEU A 46 -1.62 -9.99 -2.59
CA LEU A 46 -0.27 -10.22 -2.08
C LEU A 46 -0.23 -10.27 -0.55
N LEU A 47 -0.94 -9.37 0.14
CA LEU A 47 -1.06 -9.40 1.60
C LEU A 47 -1.76 -10.66 2.11
N ARG A 48 -2.74 -11.21 1.37
CA ARG A 48 -3.36 -12.52 1.71
C ARG A 48 -2.35 -13.65 1.60
N ILE A 49 -1.52 -13.65 0.56
CA ILE A 49 -0.43 -14.62 0.39
C ILE A 49 0.57 -14.49 1.54
N SER A 50 1.04 -13.27 1.87
CA SER A 50 1.94 -13.05 2.99
C SER A 50 1.37 -13.58 4.30
N ARG A 51 0.12 -13.28 4.63
CA ARG A 51 -0.56 -13.79 5.83
C ARG A 51 -0.64 -15.33 5.86
N LEU A 52 -0.89 -15.96 4.71
CA LEU A 52 -0.88 -17.42 4.61
C LEU A 52 0.51 -17.99 4.90
N LEU A 53 1.57 -17.40 4.32
CA LEU A 53 2.95 -17.82 4.53
C LEU A 53 3.41 -17.62 5.99
N VAL A 54 3.06 -16.50 6.62
CA VAL A 54 3.30 -16.25 8.05
C VAL A 54 2.58 -17.27 8.93
N ASN A 55 1.33 -17.63 8.58
CA ASN A 55 0.61 -18.70 9.27
C ASN A 55 1.30 -20.05 9.09
N ALA A 56 1.75 -20.39 7.88
CA ALA A 56 2.50 -21.60 7.60
C ALA A 56 3.80 -21.68 8.43
N ALA A 57 4.53 -20.56 8.56
CA ALA A 57 5.72 -20.45 9.40
C ALA A 57 5.41 -20.78 10.88
N ARG A 58 4.31 -20.21 11.40
CA ARG A 58 3.87 -20.45 12.78
C ARG A 58 3.44 -21.89 13.00
N VAL A 59 2.70 -22.47 12.06
CA VAL A 59 2.26 -23.86 12.12
C VAL A 59 3.46 -24.81 12.05
N LYS A 60 4.42 -24.55 11.16
CA LYS A 60 5.67 -25.34 11.07
C LYS A 60 6.49 -25.24 12.36
N ALA A 61 6.60 -24.06 12.95
CA ALA A 61 7.29 -23.87 14.23
C ALA A 61 6.62 -24.62 15.36
N TYR A 62 5.28 -24.64 15.42
CA TYR A 62 4.53 -25.45 16.39
C TYR A 62 4.82 -26.94 16.23
N GLY A 63 5.01 -27.43 15.01
CA GLY A 63 5.34 -28.82 14.70
C GLY A 63 6.74 -29.26 15.16
N ARG A 64 7.68 -28.34 15.41
CA ARG A 64 9.04 -28.70 15.83
C ARG A 64 9.06 -29.36 17.21
N HIS A 65 9.92 -30.36 17.36
CA HIS A 65 10.18 -31.02 18.65
C HIS A 65 11.13 -30.15 19.48
N ASP A 66 10.85 -30.04 20.79
CA ASP A 66 11.69 -29.25 21.70
C ASP A 66 12.88 -30.06 22.23
N THR A 67 12.77 -31.40 22.24
CA THR A 67 13.85 -32.31 22.67
C THR A 67 14.04 -33.45 21.68
N GLN A 68 15.25 -34.02 21.62
CA GLN A 68 15.54 -35.23 20.80
C GLN A 68 14.83 -36.48 21.28
N GLU A 69 14.30 -36.47 22.49
CA GLU A 69 13.55 -37.61 23.08
C GLU A 69 12.07 -37.59 22.72
N ASP A 70 11.57 -36.52 22.13
CA ASP A 70 10.19 -36.43 21.67
C ASP A 70 9.98 -37.43 20.52
N ALA A 71 9.14 -38.43 20.76
CA ALA A 71 8.86 -39.47 19.75
C ALA A 71 8.04 -38.83 18.59
N CYS A 72 8.51 -39.03 17.35
CA CYS A 72 7.80 -38.63 16.14
C CYS A 72 6.33 -39.08 16.19
N ASP A 73 5.42 -38.20 15.82
CA ASP A 73 4.00 -38.49 15.68
C ASP A 73 3.55 -38.45 14.20
N CYS A 74 2.31 -38.81 13.95
CA CYS A 74 1.76 -38.88 12.58
C CYS A 74 1.55 -37.49 11.95
N LEU A 75 1.64 -36.42 12.73
CA LEU A 75 1.48 -35.04 12.25
C LEU A 75 2.80 -34.43 11.82
N ASP A 76 3.95 -34.99 12.22
CA ASP A 76 5.27 -34.46 11.88
C ASP A 76 5.49 -34.39 10.37
N GLU A 77 5.01 -35.39 9.64
CA GLU A 77 5.07 -35.45 8.19
C GLU A 77 4.36 -34.22 7.57
N TYR A 78 3.17 -33.85 8.07
CA TYR A 78 2.41 -32.72 7.59
C TYR A 78 3.09 -31.38 7.93
N PHE A 79 3.65 -31.24 9.14
CA PHE A 79 4.38 -30.04 9.52
C PHE A 79 5.66 -29.85 8.69
N ASN A 80 6.33 -30.95 8.33
CA ASN A 80 7.54 -30.91 7.54
C ASN A 80 7.29 -30.54 6.07
N LEU A 81 6.11 -30.88 5.53
CA LEU A 81 5.70 -30.49 4.18
C LEU A 81 5.43 -29.00 4.01
N LEU A 82 5.22 -28.25 5.11
CA LEU A 82 4.98 -26.82 5.02
C LEU A 82 6.26 -26.08 4.62
N GLU A 83 6.18 -25.27 3.58
CA GLU A 83 7.24 -24.35 3.17
C GLU A 83 6.78 -22.88 3.37
N PRO A 84 7.22 -22.23 4.43
CA PRO A 84 6.70 -20.91 4.81
C PRO A 84 7.17 -19.76 3.92
N LEU A 85 8.12 -19.97 3.01
CA LEU A 85 8.66 -18.98 2.09
C LEU A 85 8.87 -17.60 2.76
N THR A 86 9.51 -17.62 3.94
CA THR A 86 9.71 -16.43 4.77
C THR A 86 10.36 -15.25 4.03
N PRO A 87 11.31 -15.44 3.09
CA PRO A 87 11.85 -14.33 2.30
C PRO A 87 10.77 -13.61 1.50
N LEU A 88 9.86 -14.34 0.84
CA LEU A 88 8.78 -13.77 0.06
C LEU A 88 7.77 -13.00 0.94
N SER A 89 7.35 -13.58 2.08
CA SER A 89 6.43 -12.88 2.98
C SER A 89 7.05 -11.60 3.54
N ASN A 90 8.32 -11.63 3.92
CA ASN A 90 9.04 -10.44 4.40
C ASN A 90 9.16 -9.36 3.31
N GLU A 91 9.40 -9.75 2.06
CA GLU A 91 9.51 -8.81 0.95
C GLU A 91 8.16 -8.16 0.63
N ILE A 92 7.07 -8.93 0.63
CA ILE A 92 5.72 -8.39 0.49
C ILE A 92 5.43 -7.39 1.61
N ASP A 93 5.66 -7.75 2.88
CA ASP A 93 5.38 -6.91 4.04
C ASP A 93 6.30 -5.67 4.10
N ARG A 94 7.51 -5.75 3.55
CA ARG A 94 8.42 -4.61 3.40
C ARG A 94 7.89 -3.59 2.40
N CYS A 95 7.28 -4.05 1.31
CA CYS A 95 6.80 -3.19 0.22
C CYS A 95 5.39 -2.67 0.45
N ILE A 96 4.50 -3.50 1.03
CA ILE A 96 3.08 -3.21 1.17
C ILE A 96 2.73 -3.13 2.66
N ILE A 97 2.37 -1.93 3.12
CA ILE A 97 2.04 -1.66 4.53
C ILE A 97 0.55 -1.96 4.80
N GLY A 98 -0.30 -1.74 3.81
CA GLY A 98 -1.74 -1.92 3.90
C GLY A 98 -2.41 -1.98 2.54
N GLU A 99 -3.74 -2.08 2.54
CA GLU A 99 -4.51 -1.98 1.30
C GLU A 99 -4.26 -0.59 0.69
N ASP A 100 -3.72 -0.55 -0.54
CA ASP A 100 -3.35 0.66 -1.26
C ASP A 100 -2.29 1.56 -0.57
N GLU A 101 -1.60 1.04 0.46
CA GLU A 101 -0.50 1.72 1.13
C GLU A 101 0.84 1.01 0.85
N TYR A 102 1.79 1.75 0.32
CA TYR A 102 3.11 1.25 -0.08
C TYR A 102 4.22 1.98 0.69
N SER A 103 5.21 1.22 1.14
CA SER A 103 6.38 1.76 1.82
C SER A 103 7.23 2.63 0.88
N ASP A 104 7.81 3.70 1.41
CA ASP A 104 8.84 4.47 0.67
C ASP A 104 10.08 3.63 0.35
N ASP A 105 10.33 2.60 1.14
CA ASP A 105 11.45 1.69 0.94
C ASP A 105 11.12 0.51 0.01
N ALA A 106 9.89 0.47 -0.57
CA ALA A 106 9.51 -0.55 -1.55
C ALA A 106 10.39 -0.47 -2.81
N SER A 107 10.70 0.75 -3.27
CA SER A 107 11.71 0.96 -4.30
C SER A 107 12.43 2.30 -4.13
N SER A 108 13.67 2.39 -4.64
CA SER A 108 14.43 3.64 -4.66
C SER A 108 13.75 4.70 -5.54
N THR A 109 13.11 4.28 -6.62
CA THR A 109 12.37 5.13 -7.56
C THR A 109 11.15 5.74 -6.87
N LEU A 110 10.32 4.92 -6.19
CA LEU A 110 9.15 5.40 -5.44
C LEU A 110 9.54 6.44 -4.39
N LYS A 111 10.59 6.16 -3.63
CA LYS A 111 11.13 7.09 -2.62
C LYS A 111 11.56 8.41 -3.23
N GLN A 112 12.21 8.39 -4.39
CA GLN A 112 12.64 9.60 -5.10
C GLN A 112 11.45 10.40 -5.64
N ILE A 113 10.45 9.73 -6.22
CA ILE A 113 9.23 10.36 -6.72
C ILE A 113 8.50 11.07 -5.57
N ARG A 114 8.29 10.40 -4.43
CA ARG A 114 7.61 10.97 -3.26
C ARG A 114 8.36 12.16 -2.66
N ARG A 115 9.69 12.10 -2.62
CA ARG A 115 10.51 13.27 -2.23
C ARG A 115 10.30 14.45 -3.18
N SER A 116 10.20 14.19 -4.48
CA SER A 116 9.95 15.22 -5.48
C SER A 116 8.55 15.82 -5.33
N ILE A 117 7.54 15.00 -5.06
CA ILE A 117 6.17 15.43 -4.76
C ILE A 117 6.16 16.36 -3.54
N ASN A 118 6.78 15.96 -2.44
CA ASN A 118 6.85 16.78 -1.23
C ASN A 118 7.54 18.11 -1.48
N ASN A 119 8.67 18.12 -2.20
CA ASN A 119 9.40 19.34 -2.53
C ASN A 119 8.57 20.31 -3.39
N ILE A 120 7.76 19.79 -4.33
CA ILE A 120 6.90 20.64 -5.15
C ILE A 120 5.70 21.12 -4.34
N ASN A 121 5.10 20.29 -3.50
CA ASN A 121 4.04 20.70 -2.60
C ASN A 121 4.49 21.86 -1.70
N ASP A 122 5.68 21.78 -1.12
CA ASP A 122 6.25 22.85 -0.29
C ASP A 122 6.40 24.15 -1.09
N LYS A 123 6.87 24.07 -2.35
CA LYS A 123 6.98 25.23 -3.24
C LYS A 123 5.62 25.84 -3.59
N VAL A 124 4.61 25.00 -3.86
CA VAL A 124 3.23 25.45 -4.13
C VAL A 124 2.69 26.20 -2.91
N HIS A 125 2.81 25.58 -1.73
CA HIS A 125 2.33 26.20 -0.48
C HIS A 125 3.04 27.51 -0.18
N ALA A 126 4.36 27.59 -0.32
CA ALA A 126 5.12 28.83 -0.11
C ALA A 126 4.70 29.93 -1.09
N THR A 127 4.56 29.60 -2.39
CA THR A 127 4.14 30.53 -3.43
C THR A 127 2.73 31.06 -3.18
N LEU A 128 1.78 30.15 -2.91
CA LEU A 128 0.39 30.51 -2.64
C LEU A 128 0.25 31.32 -1.35
N THR A 129 0.96 30.96 -0.29
CA THR A 129 0.94 31.70 0.98
C THR A 129 1.41 33.16 0.75
N THR A 130 2.45 33.36 -0.05
CA THR A 130 2.92 34.68 -0.41
C THR A 130 1.86 35.46 -1.21
N LEU A 131 1.20 34.86 -2.17
CA LEU A 131 0.15 35.48 -2.99
C LEU A 131 -1.09 35.79 -2.15
N VAL A 132 -1.56 34.86 -1.34
CA VAL A 132 -2.78 34.97 -0.51
C VAL A 132 -2.62 36.06 0.55
N ASN A 133 -1.46 36.19 1.17
CA ASN A 133 -1.19 37.20 2.18
C ASN A 133 -0.72 38.54 1.60
N GLY A 134 -0.35 38.58 0.31
CA GLY A 134 0.17 39.75 -0.41
C GLY A 134 -0.79 40.27 -1.47
N SER A 135 -0.38 40.11 -2.72
CA SER A 135 -1.02 40.78 -3.87
C SER A 135 -2.47 40.36 -4.16
N LEU A 136 -2.85 39.13 -3.79
CA LEU A 136 -4.21 38.62 -4.06
C LEU A 136 -5.20 38.87 -2.91
N ARG A 137 -4.74 39.25 -1.71
CA ARG A 137 -5.55 39.31 -0.50
C ARG A 137 -6.89 40.03 -0.64
N THR A 138 -6.90 41.17 -1.35
CA THR A 138 -8.11 41.98 -1.54
C THR A 138 -9.13 41.38 -2.49
N TYR A 139 -8.67 40.49 -3.38
CA TYR A 139 -9.50 39.84 -4.40
C TYR A 139 -10.09 38.53 -3.94
N LEU A 140 -9.54 37.96 -2.84
CA LEU A 140 -9.97 36.66 -2.33
C LEU A 140 -11.27 36.79 -1.52
N GLN A 141 -12.11 35.76 -1.64
CA GLN A 141 -13.26 35.56 -0.75
C GLN A 141 -12.78 35.23 0.66
N ASP A 142 -11.83 34.29 0.76
CA ASP A 142 -11.16 33.87 1.97
C ASP A 142 -9.66 33.70 1.69
N ALA A 143 -8.82 34.03 2.68
CA ALA A 143 -7.35 33.92 2.55
C ALA A 143 -6.90 32.47 2.80
N ILE A 144 -7.39 31.52 2.01
CA ILE A 144 -7.10 30.09 2.13
C ILE A 144 -6.60 29.49 0.83
N ILE A 145 -5.88 28.38 0.93
CA ILE A 145 -5.49 27.54 -0.18
C ILE A 145 -6.47 26.36 -0.24
N THR A 146 -7.01 26.08 -1.41
CA THR A 146 -7.96 24.97 -1.62
C THR A 146 -7.50 24.05 -2.75
N MET A 147 -8.08 22.86 -2.84
CA MET A 147 -7.89 21.98 -3.98
C MET A 147 -9.19 21.83 -4.77
N ARG A 148 -9.09 21.82 -6.10
CA ARG A 148 -10.19 21.53 -7.02
C ARG A 148 -9.64 20.68 -8.16
N GLY A 149 -10.20 19.47 -8.34
CA GLY A 149 -9.76 18.56 -9.40
C GLY A 149 -8.26 18.30 -9.39
N ASP A 150 -7.69 17.95 -8.25
CA ASP A 150 -6.25 17.70 -8.03
C ASP A 150 -5.33 18.90 -8.32
N ARG A 151 -5.90 20.11 -8.28
CA ARG A 151 -5.18 21.37 -8.49
C ARG A 151 -5.28 22.28 -7.28
N TYR A 152 -4.17 22.86 -6.88
CA TYR A 152 -4.16 23.93 -5.88
C TYR A 152 -4.75 25.20 -6.48
N CYS A 153 -5.73 25.76 -5.79
CA CYS A 153 -6.48 26.95 -6.21
C CYS A 153 -6.66 27.91 -5.04
N VAL A 154 -7.05 29.16 -5.36
CA VAL A 154 -7.47 30.17 -4.41
C VAL A 154 -8.90 30.62 -4.69
N PRO A 155 -9.73 30.87 -3.65
CA PRO A 155 -11.10 31.34 -3.83
C PRO A 155 -11.13 32.85 -4.09
N VAL A 156 -11.43 33.27 -5.31
CA VAL A 156 -11.50 34.62 -5.77
C VAL A 156 -12.96 35.09 -5.86
N LYS A 157 -13.28 36.28 -5.40
CA LYS A 157 -14.61 36.90 -5.61
C LYS A 157 -14.85 37.08 -7.11
N ALA A 158 -16.01 36.68 -7.60
CA ALA A 158 -16.32 36.70 -9.03
C ALA A 158 -16.14 38.04 -9.71
N GLU A 159 -16.39 39.14 -8.97
CA GLU A 159 -16.22 40.52 -9.43
C GLU A 159 -14.76 40.87 -9.75
N TYR A 160 -13.79 40.17 -9.13
CA TYR A 160 -12.35 40.41 -9.34
C TYR A 160 -11.70 39.39 -10.28
N ARG A 161 -12.49 38.61 -11.03
CA ARG A 161 -11.95 37.64 -11.98
C ARG A 161 -10.85 38.20 -12.90
N GLY A 162 -11.05 39.41 -13.42
CA GLY A 162 -10.12 40.06 -14.34
C GLY A 162 -8.81 40.53 -13.69
N GLN A 163 -8.74 40.57 -12.35
CA GLN A 163 -7.56 41.01 -11.60
C GLN A 163 -6.60 39.87 -11.22
N VAL A 164 -7.09 38.64 -11.26
CA VAL A 164 -6.30 37.43 -10.91
C VAL A 164 -6.02 36.66 -12.18
N GLN A 165 -4.75 36.67 -12.62
CA GLN A 165 -4.32 35.89 -13.77
C GLN A 165 -4.22 34.39 -13.37
N GLY A 166 -4.98 33.54 -14.04
CA GLY A 166 -4.99 32.10 -13.77
C GLY A 166 -6.10 31.34 -14.51
N LEU A 167 -6.19 30.07 -14.22
CA LEU A 167 -7.18 29.17 -14.79
C LEU A 167 -8.32 28.92 -13.78
N ILE A 168 -9.56 29.04 -14.23
CA ILE A 168 -10.74 28.73 -13.40
C ILE A 168 -10.99 27.23 -13.48
N HIS A 169 -11.01 26.57 -12.34
CA HIS A 169 -11.29 25.13 -12.24
C HIS A 169 -12.68 24.83 -11.72
N ASP A 170 -13.24 25.73 -10.89
CA ASP A 170 -14.54 25.51 -10.27
C ASP A 170 -15.17 26.85 -9.87
N GLN A 171 -16.47 26.79 -9.54
CA GLN A 171 -17.27 27.94 -9.11
C GLN A 171 -18.19 27.51 -7.95
N SER A 172 -18.42 28.40 -6.98
CA SER A 172 -19.39 28.17 -5.93
C SER A 172 -20.80 28.02 -6.50
N SER A 173 -21.69 27.34 -5.78
CA SER A 173 -23.10 27.13 -6.20
C SER A 173 -23.86 28.43 -6.46
N THR A 174 -23.50 29.50 -5.77
CA THR A 174 -24.06 30.85 -5.95
C THR A 174 -23.41 31.65 -7.07
N GLY A 175 -22.30 31.17 -7.63
CA GLY A 175 -21.52 31.90 -8.63
C GLY A 175 -20.69 33.07 -8.09
N SER A 176 -20.74 33.35 -6.79
CA SER A 176 -20.06 34.48 -6.17
C SER A 176 -18.56 34.28 -5.95
N THR A 177 -18.08 33.03 -5.99
CA THR A 177 -16.67 32.67 -5.78
C THR A 177 -16.18 31.80 -6.91
N LEU A 178 -15.02 32.12 -7.47
CA LEU A 178 -14.34 31.35 -8.49
C LEU A 178 -13.10 30.72 -7.87
N PHE A 179 -12.86 29.44 -8.11
CA PHE A 179 -11.66 28.76 -7.69
C PHE A 179 -10.63 28.83 -8.82
N ILE A 180 -9.67 29.73 -8.64
CA ILE A 180 -8.66 30.04 -9.65
C ILE A 180 -7.33 29.40 -9.27
N GLU A 181 -6.71 28.70 -10.21
CA GLU A 181 -5.31 28.31 -10.18
C GLU A 181 -4.47 29.50 -10.67
N PRO A 182 -3.71 30.19 -9.80
CA PRO A 182 -2.89 31.34 -10.23
C PRO A 182 -1.83 30.88 -11.24
N MET A 183 -1.55 31.73 -12.23
CA MET A 183 -0.59 31.40 -13.27
C MET A 183 0.81 31.08 -12.72
N ALA A 184 1.17 31.63 -11.56
CA ALA A 184 2.44 31.40 -10.88
C ALA A 184 2.66 29.95 -10.45
N ILE A 185 1.59 29.16 -10.28
CA ILE A 185 1.66 27.76 -9.83
C ILE A 185 1.21 26.74 -10.88
N VAL A 186 0.73 27.17 -12.04
CA VAL A 186 0.25 26.25 -13.11
C VAL A 186 1.30 25.20 -13.47
N LYS A 187 2.57 25.64 -13.62
CA LYS A 187 3.65 24.70 -13.90
C LYS A 187 3.85 23.71 -12.76
N LEU A 188 3.87 24.17 -11.50
CA LEU A 188 4.04 23.29 -10.34
C LEU A 188 2.91 22.27 -10.20
N ASN A 189 1.68 22.69 -10.43
CA ASN A 189 0.53 21.78 -10.45
C ASN A 189 0.62 20.75 -11.59
N ASN A 190 1.16 21.14 -12.76
CA ASN A 190 1.39 20.20 -13.86
C ASN A 190 2.48 19.17 -13.49
N ASP A 191 3.58 19.65 -12.89
CA ASP A 191 4.68 18.79 -12.43
C ASP A 191 4.19 17.81 -11.36
N LEU A 192 3.31 18.24 -10.43
CA LEU A 192 2.67 17.36 -9.44
C LEU A 192 1.83 16.27 -10.10
N LYS A 193 0.99 16.64 -11.06
CA LYS A 193 0.15 15.67 -11.78
C LYS A 193 0.99 14.61 -12.50
N GLU A 194 2.09 15.03 -13.12
CA GLU A 194 3.02 14.11 -13.77
C GLU A 194 3.70 13.18 -12.76
N LEU A 195 4.10 13.70 -11.59
CA LEU A 195 4.72 12.90 -10.53
C LEU A 195 3.75 11.90 -9.91
N TYR A 196 2.49 12.26 -9.68
CA TYR A 196 1.47 11.33 -9.22
C TYR A 196 1.21 10.21 -10.24
N ALA A 197 1.20 10.51 -11.54
CA ALA A 197 1.11 9.50 -12.57
C ALA A 197 2.30 8.52 -12.52
N LYS A 198 3.53 9.05 -12.39
CA LYS A 198 4.75 8.24 -12.24
C LYS A 198 4.74 7.39 -10.96
N GLU A 199 4.18 7.92 -9.87
CA GLU A 199 4.01 7.16 -8.63
C GLU A 199 3.11 5.94 -8.84
N GLN A 200 1.99 6.12 -9.54
CA GLN A 200 1.07 5.03 -9.85
C GLN A 200 1.71 3.99 -10.80
N GLU A 201 2.46 4.43 -11.80
CA GLU A 201 3.21 3.54 -12.69
C GLU A 201 4.25 2.71 -11.92
N GLU A 202 5.02 3.34 -11.01
CA GLU A 202 6.02 2.65 -10.20
C GLU A 202 5.37 1.65 -9.23
N ILE A 203 4.23 1.97 -8.65
CA ILE A 203 3.45 1.05 -7.82
C ILE A 203 3.06 -0.20 -8.62
N GLN A 204 2.63 -0.06 -9.88
CA GLN A 204 2.32 -1.21 -10.73
C GLN A 204 3.58 -2.06 -11.01
N VAL A 205 4.74 -1.44 -11.18
CA VAL A 205 6.02 -2.16 -11.34
C VAL A 205 6.35 -2.95 -10.07
N ILE A 206 6.19 -2.37 -8.89
CA ILE A 206 6.42 -3.05 -7.61
C ILE A 206 5.50 -4.26 -7.47
N LEU A 207 4.20 -4.11 -7.75
CA LEU A 207 3.22 -5.20 -7.69
C LEU A 207 3.54 -6.31 -8.70
N ALA A 208 3.97 -5.95 -9.90
CA ALA A 208 4.38 -6.92 -10.92
C ALA A 208 5.61 -7.72 -10.48
N ASN A 209 6.64 -7.06 -9.94
CA ASN A 209 7.86 -7.73 -9.46
C ASN A 209 7.55 -8.69 -8.30
N LEU A 210 6.73 -8.28 -7.31
CA LEU A 210 6.30 -9.16 -6.22
C LEU A 210 5.48 -10.33 -6.72
N SER A 211 4.64 -10.12 -7.72
CA SER A 211 3.84 -11.18 -8.36
C SER A 211 4.73 -12.16 -9.12
N GLU A 212 5.73 -11.69 -9.84
CA GLU A 212 6.71 -12.53 -10.54
C GLU A 212 7.54 -13.36 -9.54
N GLU A 213 7.98 -12.76 -8.42
CA GLU A 213 8.66 -13.48 -7.37
C GLU A 213 7.77 -14.56 -6.75
N ALA A 214 6.49 -14.24 -6.46
CA ALA A 214 5.53 -15.21 -5.94
C ALA A 214 5.26 -16.35 -6.93
N ALA A 215 5.21 -16.05 -8.22
CA ALA A 215 4.98 -17.05 -9.29
C ALA A 215 6.08 -18.12 -9.37
N GLN A 216 7.31 -17.81 -8.95
CA GLN A 216 8.42 -18.77 -8.94
C GLN A 216 8.20 -19.96 -7.98
N TYR A 217 7.29 -19.82 -7.03
CA TYR A 217 6.99 -20.84 -6.02
C TYR A 217 5.65 -21.56 -6.26
N ILE A 218 5.04 -21.37 -7.41
CA ILE A 218 3.84 -22.11 -7.81
C ILE A 218 4.29 -23.37 -8.55
N GLU A 219 4.15 -24.53 -7.87
CA GLU A 219 4.32 -25.88 -8.45
C GLU A 219 3.02 -26.67 -8.36
#